data_eba81e8523b9451bf37b82dc76c7adc9
#
_entry.id   eba81e8523b9451bf37b82dc76c7adc9
#
_cell.length_a   1.000
_cell.length_b   1.000
_cell.length_c   1.000
_cell.angle_alpha   90.00
_cell.angle_beta   90.00
_cell.angle_gamma   90.00
#
_symmetry.space_group_name_H-M   'P 1'
#
loop_
_entity.id
_entity.type
_entity.pdbx_description
1 polymer ?
#
loop_
_entity_poly.entity_id
_entity_poly.type
_entity_poly.pdbx_seq_one_letter_code
_entity_poly.pdbx_strand_id
1 'polypeptide(L)'
;HSTMMEYNKGKEPGESERRCRMSELRTPEVEDLLTVFSKIQDKDDIFLLLEDLFTIREIRETSQRLAVARQLDAGNSYASIEKATGASATTIARVSKCLSYGAGGYTMALNILDDARKGK
;
A
#
# COMPACT_ATOMS: atom_id res chain seq x y z
N HIS A 1 4.08 23.45 -5.06
CA HIS A 1 4.17 23.54 -6.52
C HIS A 1 2.90 24.11 -7.12
N SER A 2 3.05 25.06 -8.03
CA SER A 2 1.90 25.62 -8.73
C SER A 2 1.16 24.56 -9.55
N THR A 3 1.89 23.66 -10.15
CA THR A 3 1.31 22.55 -10.91
C THR A 3 0.42 21.68 -10.04
N MET A 4 0.87 21.43 -8.81
CA MET A 4 0.10 20.63 -7.86
C MET A 4 -1.21 21.33 -7.51
N MET A 5 -1.16 22.65 -7.30
CA MET A 5 -2.36 23.41 -6.99
C MET A 5 -3.35 23.42 -8.14
N GLU A 6 -2.87 23.56 -9.35
CA GLU A 6 -3.72 23.51 -10.52
C GLU A 6 -4.33 22.13 -10.71
N TYR A 7 -3.54 21.11 -10.49
CA TYR A 7 -4.00 19.73 -10.59
C TYR A 7 -5.14 19.46 -9.61
N ASN A 8 -5.06 20.06 -8.44
CA ASN A 8 -6.04 19.83 -7.39
C ASN A 8 -7.37 20.54 -7.63
N LYS A 9 -7.42 21.48 -8.57
CA LYS A 9 -8.67 22.12 -8.93
C LYS A 9 -9.64 21.08 -9.46
N GLY A 10 -10.83 21.04 -8.89
CA GLY A 10 -11.83 20.08 -9.30
C GLY A 10 -11.69 18.72 -8.66
N LYS A 11 -10.68 18.51 -7.85
CA LYS A 11 -10.52 17.29 -7.10
C LYS A 11 -11.22 17.41 -5.75
N GLU A 12 -11.58 16.29 -5.18
CA GLU A 12 -12.14 16.29 -3.84
C GLU A 12 -11.08 16.74 -2.84
N PRO A 13 -11.46 17.61 -1.87
CA PRO A 13 -10.47 18.16 -0.92
C PRO A 13 -9.62 17.10 -0.21
N GLY A 14 -10.24 16.02 0.25
CA GLY A 14 -9.53 14.98 0.96
C GLY A 14 -8.45 14.31 0.13
N GLU A 15 -8.76 14.05 -1.13
CA GLU A 15 -7.81 13.45 -2.06
C GLU A 15 -6.66 14.40 -2.36
N SER A 16 -6.98 15.66 -2.61
CA SER A 16 -5.97 16.68 -2.91
C SER A 16 -5.00 16.87 -1.75
N GLU A 17 -5.54 16.97 -0.53
CA GLU A 17 -4.72 17.12 0.66
C GLU A 17 -3.78 15.94 0.87
N ARG A 18 -4.27 14.73 0.65
CA ARG A 18 -3.45 13.54 0.83
C ARG A 18 -2.30 13.51 -0.17
N ARG A 19 -2.57 13.88 -1.42
CA ARG A 19 -1.52 13.90 -2.44
C ARG A 19 -0.42 14.90 -2.09
N CYS A 20 -0.81 16.06 -1.56
CA CYS A 20 0.17 17.06 -1.12
C CYS A 20 1.04 16.52 0.01
N ARG A 21 0.42 15.89 1.01
CA ARG A 21 1.15 15.34 2.15
C ARG A 21 2.09 14.22 1.72
N MET A 22 1.64 13.35 0.83
CA MET A 22 2.50 12.26 0.33
C MET A 22 3.70 12.80 -0.42
N SER A 23 3.51 13.88 -1.18
CA SER A 23 4.58 14.55 -1.89
C SER A 23 5.64 15.06 -0.93
N GLU A 24 5.22 15.63 0.21
CA GLU A 24 6.13 16.13 1.24
C GLU A 24 6.93 15.03 1.91
N LEU A 25 6.39 13.81 1.94
CA LEU A 25 7.09 12.67 2.52
C LEU A 25 8.22 12.15 1.62
N ARG A 26 8.28 12.60 0.38
CA ARG A 26 9.26 12.10 -0.57
C ARG A 26 10.57 12.87 -0.47
N THR A 27 11.26 12.64 0.62
CA THR A 27 12.56 13.23 0.93
C THR A 27 13.68 12.49 0.20
N PRO A 28 14.92 13.04 0.21
CA PRO A 28 16.06 12.30 -0.35
C PRO A 28 16.25 10.91 0.26
N GLU A 29 16.00 10.77 1.56
CA GLU A 29 16.09 9.46 2.22
C GLU A 29 15.05 8.50 1.69
N VAL A 30 13.83 8.97 1.45
CA VAL A 30 12.77 8.16 0.86
C VAL A 30 13.12 7.80 -0.58
N GLU A 31 13.71 8.73 -1.34
CA GLU A 31 14.15 8.44 -2.71
C GLU A 31 15.19 7.32 -2.73
N ASP A 32 16.12 7.34 -1.77
CA ASP A 32 17.13 6.28 -1.66
C ASP A 32 16.47 4.92 -1.38
N LEU A 33 15.51 4.91 -0.48
CA LEU A 33 14.76 3.69 -0.15
C LEU A 33 14.06 3.14 -1.39
N LEU A 34 13.38 4.01 -2.13
CA LEU A 34 12.67 3.62 -3.34
C LEU A 34 13.63 3.09 -4.40
N THR A 35 14.80 3.73 -4.52
CA THR A 35 15.82 3.28 -5.47
C THR A 35 16.30 1.87 -5.13
N VAL A 36 16.58 1.61 -3.86
CA VAL A 36 16.99 0.29 -3.43
C VAL A 36 15.93 -0.76 -3.76
N PHE A 37 14.69 -0.51 -3.37
CA PHE A 37 13.60 -1.45 -3.66
C PHE A 37 13.43 -1.68 -5.16
N SER A 38 13.59 -0.64 -5.95
CA SER A 38 13.39 -0.75 -7.41
C SER A 38 14.46 -1.58 -8.11
N LYS A 39 15.62 -1.78 -7.47
CA LYS A 39 16.74 -2.53 -8.06
C LYS A 39 16.81 -3.98 -7.59
N ILE A 40 16.14 -4.31 -6.49
CA ILE A 40 16.15 -5.70 -6.00
C ILE A 40 15.10 -6.49 -6.76
N GLN A 41 15.52 -7.56 -7.42
CA GLN A 41 14.62 -8.39 -8.22
C GLN A 41 14.22 -9.70 -7.53
N ASP A 42 15.06 -10.18 -6.63
CA ASP A 42 14.81 -11.43 -5.93
C ASP A 42 14.06 -11.15 -4.62
N LYS A 43 12.93 -11.80 -4.44
CA LYS A 43 12.12 -11.56 -3.24
C LYS A 43 12.81 -11.99 -1.95
N ASP A 44 13.73 -12.97 -2.00
CA ASP A 44 14.48 -13.36 -0.82
C ASP A 44 15.43 -12.24 -0.40
N ASP A 45 16.01 -11.53 -1.36
CA ASP A 45 16.84 -10.37 -1.07
C ASP A 45 16.02 -9.22 -0.50
N ILE A 46 14.80 -9.03 -0.99
CA ILE A 46 13.88 -8.04 -0.41
C ILE A 46 13.62 -8.39 1.05
N PHE A 47 13.40 -9.66 1.34
CA PHE A 47 13.11 -10.08 2.71
C PHE A 47 14.29 -9.82 3.64
N LEU A 48 15.52 -10.05 3.18
CA LEU A 48 16.71 -9.71 3.96
C LEU A 48 16.74 -8.22 4.33
N LEU A 49 16.41 -7.38 3.36
CA LEU A 49 16.36 -5.95 3.62
C LEU A 49 15.25 -5.59 4.61
N LEU A 50 14.09 -6.21 4.48
CA LEU A 50 12.99 -5.97 5.40
C LEU A 50 13.35 -6.38 6.83
N GLU A 51 14.07 -7.49 6.99
CA GLU A 51 14.49 -7.93 8.32
C GLU A 51 15.38 -6.91 9.01
N ASP A 52 16.27 -6.27 8.25
CA ASP A 52 17.18 -5.27 8.82
C ASP A 52 16.50 -3.92 9.01
N LEU A 53 15.62 -3.55 8.09
CA LEU A 53 15.07 -2.21 8.01
C LEU A 53 13.80 -2.03 8.87
N PHE A 54 13.00 -3.07 8.99
CA PHE A 54 11.69 -3.02 9.64
C PHE A 54 11.71 -3.85 10.92
N THR A 55 10.86 -3.48 11.87
CA THR A 55 10.62 -4.34 13.03
C THR A 55 9.73 -5.50 12.61
N ILE A 56 9.74 -6.56 13.43
CA ILE A 56 8.88 -7.72 13.20
C ILE A 56 7.41 -7.28 13.13
N ARG A 57 7.03 -6.36 14.02
CA ARG A 57 5.66 -5.85 14.07
C ARG A 57 5.29 -5.12 12.78
N GLU A 58 6.20 -4.31 12.27
CA GLU A 58 5.96 -3.57 11.04
C GLU A 58 5.79 -4.51 9.85
N ILE A 59 6.59 -5.57 9.79
CA ILE A 59 6.45 -6.56 8.72
C ILE A 59 5.09 -7.24 8.81
N ARG A 60 4.69 -7.64 10.03
CA ARG A 60 3.40 -8.29 10.24
C ARG A 60 2.23 -7.40 9.88
N GLU A 61 2.27 -6.15 10.35
CA GLU A 61 1.18 -5.21 10.10
C GLU A 61 1.07 -4.85 8.63
N THR A 62 2.20 -4.66 7.97
CA THR A 62 2.22 -4.32 6.56
C THR A 62 1.68 -5.47 5.69
N SER A 63 2.14 -6.70 5.97
CA SER A 63 1.67 -7.87 5.23
C SER A 63 0.19 -8.15 5.51
N GLN A 64 -0.26 -7.90 6.74
CA GLN A 64 -1.66 -8.05 7.08
C GLN A 64 -2.53 -7.09 6.26
N ARG A 65 -2.10 -5.83 6.13
CA ARG A 65 -2.86 -4.85 5.34
C ARG A 65 -2.99 -5.27 3.87
N LEU A 66 -1.93 -5.84 3.32
CA LEU A 66 -1.99 -6.33 1.94
C LEU A 66 -2.97 -7.50 1.81
N ALA A 67 -2.95 -8.41 2.79
CA ALA A 67 -3.90 -9.52 2.81
C ALA A 67 -5.35 -9.03 2.92
N VAL A 68 -5.58 -8.01 3.74
CA VAL A 68 -6.90 -7.39 3.86
C VAL A 68 -7.35 -6.81 2.51
N ALA A 69 -6.46 -6.09 1.84
CA ALA A 69 -6.78 -5.50 0.53
C ALA A 69 -7.19 -6.58 -0.46
N ARG A 70 -6.50 -7.69 -0.45
CA ARG A 70 -6.78 -8.82 -1.32
C ARG A 70 -8.18 -9.37 -1.10
N GLN A 71 -8.57 -9.53 0.15
CA GLN A 71 -9.88 -10.08 0.49
C GLN A 71 -11.01 -9.08 0.24
N LEU A 72 -10.75 -7.80 0.43
CA LEU A 72 -11.71 -6.77 0.07
C LEU A 72 -11.96 -6.77 -1.44
N ASP A 73 -10.89 -6.88 -2.20
CA ASP A 73 -10.99 -6.91 -3.67
C ASP A 73 -11.76 -8.14 -4.15
N ALA A 74 -11.68 -9.23 -3.40
CA ALA A 74 -12.42 -10.46 -3.70
C ALA A 74 -13.90 -10.39 -3.28
N GLY A 75 -14.32 -9.31 -2.61
CA GLY A 75 -15.70 -9.12 -2.23
C GLY A 75 -16.09 -9.76 -0.90
N ASN A 76 -15.12 -10.15 -0.09
CA ASN A 76 -15.39 -10.78 1.20
C ASN A 76 -15.92 -9.75 2.21
N SER A 77 -16.72 -10.22 3.16
CA SER A 77 -17.28 -9.36 4.20
C SER A 77 -16.21 -8.98 5.23
N TYR A 78 -16.46 -7.90 5.96
CA TYR A 78 -15.55 -7.47 7.02
C TYR A 78 -15.40 -8.56 8.09
N ALA A 79 -16.51 -9.21 8.47
CA ALA A 79 -16.48 -10.28 9.47
C ALA A 79 -15.57 -11.44 9.00
N SER A 80 -15.69 -11.81 7.75
CA SER A 80 -14.88 -12.87 7.17
C SER A 80 -13.40 -12.48 7.14
N ILE A 81 -13.12 -11.22 6.79
CA ILE A 81 -11.75 -10.71 6.71
C ILE A 81 -11.11 -10.65 8.10
N GLU A 82 -11.86 -10.18 9.12
CA GLU A 82 -11.36 -10.18 10.50
C GLU A 82 -10.95 -11.58 10.93
N LYS A 83 -11.79 -12.56 10.63
CA LYS A 83 -11.54 -13.93 11.00
C LYS A 83 -10.31 -14.51 10.28
N ALA A 84 -10.19 -14.20 9.00
CA ALA A 84 -9.12 -14.76 8.17
C ALA A 84 -7.77 -14.10 8.43
N THR A 85 -7.74 -12.79 8.68
CA THR A 85 -6.50 -12.04 8.76
C THR A 85 -6.13 -11.61 10.18
N GLY A 86 -7.07 -11.61 11.08
CA GLY A 86 -6.85 -11.08 12.42
C GLY A 86 -6.87 -9.56 12.50
N ALA A 87 -7.14 -8.88 11.39
CA ALA A 87 -7.19 -7.42 11.36
C ALA A 87 -8.43 -6.90 12.06
N SER A 88 -8.31 -5.77 12.74
CA SER A 88 -9.46 -5.11 13.36
C SER A 88 -10.34 -4.47 12.30
N ALA A 89 -11.60 -4.20 12.67
CA ALA A 89 -12.54 -3.51 11.79
C ALA A 89 -12.00 -2.14 11.36
N THR A 90 -11.30 -1.46 12.26
CA THR A 90 -10.68 -0.17 11.97
C THR A 90 -9.62 -0.30 10.86
N THR A 91 -8.78 -1.32 10.96
CA THR A 91 -7.75 -1.56 9.95
C THR A 91 -8.39 -1.89 8.60
N ILE A 92 -9.42 -2.73 8.60
CA ILE A 92 -10.11 -3.11 7.38
C ILE A 92 -10.74 -1.88 6.72
N ALA A 93 -11.37 -1.01 7.52
CA ALA A 93 -11.98 0.21 6.99
C ALA A 93 -10.94 1.14 6.38
N ARG A 94 -9.76 1.26 7.00
CA ARG A 94 -8.67 2.08 6.47
C ARG A 94 -8.17 1.54 5.15
N VAL A 95 -7.97 0.23 5.07
CA VAL A 95 -7.50 -0.40 3.83
C VAL A 95 -8.55 -0.23 2.74
N SER A 96 -9.82 -0.41 3.07
CA SER A 96 -10.92 -0.23 2.13
C SER A 96 -10.92 1.19 1.55
N LYS A 97 -10.71 2.18 2.40
CA LYS A 97 -10.65 3.57 1.98
C LYS A 97 -9.47 3.82 1.04
N CYS A 98 -8.30 3.28 1.38
CA CYS A 98 -7.12 3.40 0.52
C CYS A 98 -7.30 2.68 -0.80
N LEU A 99 -7.97 1.55 -0.79
CA LEU A 99 -8.22 0.80 -2.01
C LEU A 99 -9.12 1.58 -2.96
N SER A 100 -10.14 2.25 -2.42
CA SER A 100 -11.09 3.03 -3.23
C SER A 100 -10.58 4.41 -3.60
N TYR A 101 -9.91 5.09 -2.68
CA TYR A 101 -9.55 6.51 -2.84
C TYR A 101 -8.06 6.81 -2.65
N GLY A 102 -7.24 5.78 -2.54
CA GLY A 102 -5.82 5.95 -2.30
C GLY A 102 -5.02 6.28 -3.56
N ALA A 103 -3.71 6.15 -3.44
CA ALA A 103 -2.78 6.46 -4.52
C ALA A 103 -2.73 5.41 -5.62
N GLY A 104 -3.40 4.29 -5.45
CA GLY A 104 -3.40 3.21 -6.43
C GLY A 104 -2.37 2.12 -6.16
N GLY A 105 -1.63 2.24 -5.06
CA GLY A 105 -0.60 1.26 -4.72
C GLY A 105 -1.15 -0.14 -4.46
N TYR A 106 -2.27 -0.22 -3.75
CA TYR A 106 -2.90 -1.52 -3.50
C TYR A 106 -3.37 -2.17 -4.79
N THR A 107 -3.99 -1.39 -5.67
CA THR A 107 -4.46 -1.92 -6.95
C THR A 107 -3.30 -2.47 -7.77
N MET A 108 -2.20 -1.72 -7.82
CA MET A 108 -1.00 -2.16 -8.51
C MET A 108 -0.44 -3.46 -7.90
N ALA A 109 -0.38 -3.52 -6.57
CA ALA A 109 0.14 -4.70 -5.87
C ALA A 109 -0.72 -5.93 -6.14
N LEU A 110 -2.05 -5.75 -6.12
CA LEU A 110 -2.98 -6.86 -6.37
C LEU A 110 -2.86 -7.36 -7.80
N ASN A 111 -2.66 -6.45 -8.76
CA ASN A 111 -2.43 -6.85 -10.14
C ASN A 111 -1.15 -7.65 -10.30
N ILE A 112 -0.09 -7.27 -9.59
CA ILE A 112 1.17 -8.01 -9.60
C ILE A 112 0.96 -9.42 -9.04
N LEU A 113 0.21 -9.54 -7.94
CA LEU A 113 -0.07 -10.84 -7.34
C LEU A 113 -0.90 -11.72 -8.27
N ASP A 114 -1.88 -11.16 -8.94
CA ASP A 114 -2.71 -11.89 -9.88
C ASP A 114 -1.89 -12.39 -11.07
N ASP A 115 -1.02 -11.55 -11.61
CA ASP A 115 -0.16 -11.93 -12.72
C ASP A 115 0.83 -13.03 -12.32
N ALA A 116 1.40 -12.95 -11.13
CA ALA A 116 2.30 -13.96 -10.62
C ALA A 116 1.60 -15.31 -10.48
N ARG A 117 0.34 -15.29 -10.04
CA ARG A 117 -0.47 -16.50 -9.89
C ARG A 117 -0.80 -17.12 -11.25
N LYS A 118 -1.15 -16.28 -12.23
CA LYS A 118 -1.47 -16.73 -13.59
C LYS A 118 -0.23 -17.27 -14.30
N GLY A 119 0.93 -16.74 -13.98
CA GLY A 119 2.19 -17.16 -14.59
C GLY A 119 2.67 -18.53 -14.16
N LYS A 120 2.01 -19.13 -13.20
CA LYS A 120 2.29 -20.51 -12.77
C LYS A 120 1.36 -21.47 -13.46
#